data_5f320515915bce6c67b2213e519b654a
#
_entry.id   5f320515915bce6c67b2213e519b654a
#
_cell.length_a   1.000
_cell.length_b   1.000
_cell.length_c   1.000
_cell.angle_alpha   90.00
_cell.angle_beta   90.00
_cell.angle_gamma   90.00
#
_symmetry.space_group_name_H-M   'P 1'
#
loop_
_entity.id
_entity.type
_entity.pdbx_description
1 polymer ?
#
loop_
_entity_poly.entity_id
_entity_poly.type
_entity_poly.pdbx_seq_one_letter_code
_entity_poly.pdbx_strand_id
1 'polypeptide(L)'
;MKGNYLRHQLAVVLTLILSGPAFGSNIDAIQRYIDTTVYASLPGFTRDDITINVQYPANALLSSNCSQTLDFKWRGYPQPGQNTVKTACAAPRWQLYVAVSIQAFKEVVISAGPLERNKPLTSSELALRRMDIGSLRLGYFDDPEQLRGYLLQRTLQSGQVITPYIVKAPSLISRGDWVTIRSGSQGLVVTSTGEALKDGVLGDQIPLKNLSSDTTIRAWVIAKGVVSTKRSDVQAQIGRGLQGTVKRNNK
;
A
#
# COMPACT_ATOMS: atom_id res chain seq x y z
N MET A 1 2.88 -12.52 94.46
CA MET A 1 1.78 -12.62 93.49
C MET A 1 2.42 -12.75 92.10
N LYS A 2 2.17 -13.88 91.43
CA LYS A 2 2.87 -14.33 90.24
C LYS A 2 2.11 -13.84 89.01
N GLY A 3 2.75 -13.08 88.08
CA GLY A 3 2.20 -12.68 86.83
C GLY A 3 2.81 -13.51 85.72
N ASN A 4 2.00 -14.31 84.99
CA ASN A 4 2.37 -15.14 83.86
C ASN A 4 2.39 -14.30 82.62
N TYR A 5 3.56 -14.21 81.99
CA TYR A 5 3.70 -13.68 80.56
C TYR A 5 3.54 -14.81 79.53
N LEU A 6 2.41 -14.78 78.89
CA LEU A 6 2.12 -15.69 77.77
C LEU A 6 2.79 -15.15 76.50
N ARG A 7 3.82 -15.84 75.96
CA ARG A 7 4.50 -15.54 74.74
C ARG A 7 3.67 -16.09 73.57
N HIS A 8 2.99 -15.22 72.84
CA HIS A 8 2.45 -15.57 71.50
C HIS A 8 3.56 -15.58 70.45
N GLN A 9 3.88 -16.77 70.01
CA GLN A 9 4.71 -16.96 68.79
C GLN A 9 3.83 -16.74 67.58
N LEU A 10 4.05 -15.65 66.81
CA LEU A 10 3.42 -15.39 65.54
C LEU A 10 4.21 -16.17 64.47
N ALA A 11 3.65 -17.29 63.98
CA ALA A 11 4.18 -18.03 62.85
C ALA A 11 3.81 -17.27 61.56
N VAL A 12 4.80 -16.60 60.97
CA VAL A 12 4.68 -16.03 59.64
C VAL A 12 4.77 -17.14 58.62
N VAL A 13 3.63 -17.55 58.07
CA VAL A 13 3.58 -18.48 56.92
C VAL A 13 3.89 -17.68 55.67
N LEU A 14 5.14 -17.77 55.20
CA LEU A 14 5.61 -17.21 53.90
C LEU A 14 5.07 -18.10 52.79
N THR A 15 3.91 -17.76 52.22
CA THR A 15 3.39 -18.41 51.02
C THR A 15 4.22 -17.97 49.82
N LEU A 16 5.16 -18.81 49.38
CA LEU A 16 5.81 -18.68 48.05
C LEU A 16 4.74 -18.90 46.98
N ILE A 17 4.31 -17.80 46.35
CA ILE A 17 3.55 -17.88 45.12
C ILE A 17 4.56 -18.24 44.02
N LEU A 18 4.65 -19.53 43.66
CA LEU A 18 5.29 -19.98 42.45
C LEU A 18 4.45 -19.47 41.26
N SER A 19 4.77 -18.30 40.72
CA SER A 19 4.32 -17.90 39.41
C SER A 19 5.02 -18.78 38.38
N GLY A 20 4.43 -19.94 38.07
CA GLY A 20 4.82 -20.76 36.93
C GLY A 20 4.67 -19.95 35.64
N PRO A 21 5.54 -20.15 34.63
CA PRO A 21 5.34 -19.50 33.35
C PRO A 21 3.97 -19.89 32.81
N ALA A 22 3.12 -18.90 32.58
CA ALA A 22 1.87 -19.09 31.87
C ALA A 22 2.23 -19.50 30.44
N PHE A 23 2.23 -20.81 30.16
CA PHE A 23 2.33 -21.33 28.79
C PHE A 23 1.06 -20.86 28.06
N GLY A 24 1.19 -19.79 27.28
CA GLY A 24 0.14 -19.37 26.36
C GLY A 24 -0.22 -20.55 25.43
N SER A 25 -1.51 -20.67 25.09
CA SER A 25 -1.94 -21.71 24.16
C SER A 25 -1.26 -21.55 22.80
N ASN A 26 -1.21 -22.62 21.99
CA ASN A 26 -0.72 -22.53 20.61
C ASN A 26 -1.45 -21.42 19.84
N ILE A 27 -2.75 -21.23 20.11
CA ILE A 27 -3.59 -20.20 19.50
C ILE A 27 -3.09 -18.81 19.84
N ASP A 28 -2.73 -18.55 21.11
CA ASP A 28 -2.19 -17.25 21.53
C ASP A 28 -0.84 -16.94 20.89
N ALA A 29 0.00 -17.96 20.68
CA ALA A 29 1.28 -17.81 20.00
C ALA A 29 1.08 -17.49 18.50
N ILE A 30 0.14 -18.18 17.85
CA ILE A 30 -0.24 -17.94 16.45
C ILE A 30 -0.79 -16.51 16.29
N GLN A 31 -1.72 -16.11 17.16
CA GLN A 31 -2.34 -14.78 17.11
C GLN A 31 -1.28 -13.68 17.27
N ARG A 32 -0.42 -13.77 18.27
CA ARG A 32 0.67 -12.80 18.50
C ARG A 32 1.60 -12.69 17.31
N TYR A 33 1.95 -13.82 16.68
CA TYR A 33 2.78 -13.82 15.48
C TYR A 33 2.10 -13.10 14.32
N ILE A 34 0.81 -13.41 14.07
CA ILE A 34 0.00 -12.79 13.03
C ILE A 34 -0.08 -11.28 13.25
N ASP A 35 -0.48 -10.84 14.45
CA ASP A 35 -0.63 -9.42 14.78
C ASP A 35 0.69 -8.68 14.58
N THR A 36 1.78 -9.19 15.14
CA THR A 36 3.10 -8.56 15.03
C THR A 36 3.55 -8.41 13.58
N THR A 37 3.40 -9.47 12.78
CA THR A 37 3.88 -9.47 11.40
C THR A 37 2.99 -8.65 10.46
N VAL A 38 1.66 -8.64 10.67
CA VAL A 38 0.73 -7.82 9.88
C VAL A 38 1.00 -6.34 10.11
N TYR A 39 1.07 -5.88 11.36
CA TYR A 39 1.35 -4.46 11.65
C TYR A 39 2.74 -4.03 11.15
N ALA A 40 3.73 -4.90 11.22
CA ALA A 40 5.06 -4.62 10.68
C ALA A 40 5.09 -4.52 9.13
N SER A 41 4.20 -5.25 8.45
CA SER A 41 4.13 -5.25 6.97
C SER A 41 3.30 -4.10 6.38
N LEU A 42 2.53 -3.38 7.21
CA LEU A 42 1.65 -2.28 6.80
C LEU A 42 2.01 -0.95 7.49
N PRO A 43 3.22 -0.41 7.29
CA PRO A 43 3.72 0.76 8.04
C PRO A 43 2.97 2.07 7.76
N GLY A 44 2.15 2.11 6.70
CA GLY A 44 1.32 3.28 6.35
C GLY A 44 -0.07 3.29 6.99
N PHE A 45 -0.37 2.35 7.90
CA PHE A 45 -1.67 2.21 8.55
C PHE A 45 -1.54 2.32 10.07
N THR A 46 -2.53 2.92 10.71
CA THR A 46 -2.70 2.88 12.17
C THR A 46 -3.40 1.57 12.57
N ARG A 47 -3.42 1.25 13.88
CA ARG A 47 -4.14 0.06 14.37
C ARG A 47 -5.64 0.13 14.10
N ASP A 48 -6.22 1.33 14.13
CA ASP A 48 -7.65 1.58 13.88
C ASP A 48 -8.02 1.41 12.40
N ASP A 49 -7.02 1.40 11.50
CA ASP A 49 -7.23 1.18 10.08
C ASP A 49 -7.17 -0.30 9.69
N ILE A 50 -6.74 -1.19 10.61
CA ILE A 50 -6.54 -2.60 10.32
C ILE A 50 -7.47 -3.45 11.17
N THR A 51 -8.21 -4.36 10.51
CA THR A 51 -8.96 -5.44 11.18
C THR A 51 -8.41 -6.78 10.72
N ILE A 52 -7.98 -7.60 11.69
CA ILE A 52 -7.44 -8.94 11.43
C ILE A 52 -8.45 -9.97 11.89
N ASN A 53 -8.93 -10.80 10.98
CA ASN A 53 -9.83 -11.91 11.28
C ASN A 53 -9.10 -13.24 10.99
N VAL A 54 -8.88 -14.01 12.05
CA VAL A 54 -8.15 -15.29 11.98
C VAL A 54 -9.15 -16.44 12.06
N GLN A 55 -9.12 -17.30 11.04
CA GLN A 55 -9.95 -18.50 10.98
C GLN A 55 -9.10 -19.74 11.24
N TYR A 56 -9.25 -20.29 12.43
CA TYR A 56 -8.57 -21.52 12.81
C TYR A 56 -9.29 -22.73 12.22
N PRO A 57 -8.58 -23.68 11.60
CA PRO A 57 -9.19 -24.94 11.19
C PRO A 57 -9.66 -25.75 12.41
N ALA A 58 -10.69 -26.56 12.27
CA ALA A 58 -11.32 -27.31 13.37
C ALA A 58 -10.29 -28.15 14.16
N ASN A 59 -9.29 -28.71 13.50
CA ASN A 59 -8.22 -29.49 14.14
C ASN A 59 -7.21 -28.64 14.93
N ALA A 60 -7.22 -27.31 14.81
CA ALA A 60 -6.33 -26.43 15.58
C ALA A 60 -6.57 -26.51 17.08
N LEU A 61 -7.84 -26.62 17.46
CA LEU A 61 -8.26 -26.77 18.86
C LEU A 61 -7.91 -28.13 19.46
N LEU A 62 -7.74 -29.15 18.58
CA LEU A 62 -7.41 -30.53 18.98
C LEU A 62 -5.90 -30.81 18.96
N SER A 63 -5.11 -29.85 18.45
CA SER A 63 -3.65 -30.00 18.38
C SER A 63 -3.05 -29.94 19.78
N SER A 64 -2.21 -30.92 20.10
CA SER A 64 -1.46 -30.93 21.36
C SER A 64 -0.58 -29.69 21.48
N ASN A 65 -0.42 -29.17 22.69
CA ASN A 65 0.50 -28.08 22.96
C ASN A 65 1.91 -28.45 22.49
N CYS A 66 2.53 -27.49 21.80
CA CYS A 66 3.91 -27.67 21.33
C CYS A 66 4.87 -27.52 22.50
N SER A 67 5.75 -28.51 22.68
CA SER A 67 6.81 -28.44 23.71
C SER A 67 8.02 -27.61 23.27
N GLN A 68 8.01 -27.15 22.02
CA GLN A 68 9.06 -26.32 21.42
C GLN A 68 8.48 -25.03 20.84
N THR A 69 9.33 -24.14 20.36
CA THR A 69 8.91 -22.94 19.65
C THR A 69 8.20 -23.32 18.36
N LEU A 70 7.03 -22.72 18.09
CA LEU A 70 6.30 -22.90 16.84
C LEU A 70 7.07 -22.29 15.68
N ASP A 71 7.08 -22.98 14.55
CA ASP A 71 7.57 -22.47 13.27
C ASP A 71 6.42 -21.84 12.48
N PHE A 72 6.63 -20.62 11.98
CA PHE A 72 5.62 -19.84 11.26
C PHE A 72 6.12 -19.44 9.88
N LYS A 73 5.27 -19.61 8.87
CA LYS A 73 5.59 -19.18 7.51
C LYS A 73 4.36 -18.65 6.78
N TRP A 74 4.41 -17.39 6.37
CA TRP A 74 3.40 -16.82 5.48
C TRP A 74 3.49 -17.42 4.08
N ARG A 75 2.35 -17.61 3.43
CA ARG A 75 2.30 -17.91 2.00
C ARG A 75 2.40 -16.59 1.22
N GLY A 76 3.62 -16.14 0.99
CA GLY A 76 3.92 -14.79 0.47
C GLY A 76 4.18 -13.79 1.60
N TYR A 77 3.82 -12.53 1.38
CA TYR A 77 3.91 -11.47 2.40
C TYR A 77 2.49 -11.10 2.88
N PRO A 78 2.31 -10.74 4.17
CA PRO A 78 1.03 -10.26 4.67
C PRO A 78 0.63 -8.98 3.91
N GLN A 79 -0.60 -8.99 3.38
CA GLN A 79 -1.16 -7.87 2.61
C GLN A 79 -2.66 -7.78 2.84
N PRO A 80 -3.30 -6.63 2.58
CA PRO A 80 -4.76 -6.52 2.65
C PRO A 80 -5.45 -7.58 1.79
N GLY A 81 -6.51 -8.21 2.32
CA GLY A 81 -7.26 -9.31 1.71
C GLY A 81 -7.00 -10.66 2.37
N GLN A 82 -7.10 -11.74 1.59
CA GLN A 82 -6.98 -13.12 2.09
C GLN A 82 -5.52 -13.59 2.10
N ASN A 83 -5.10 -14.11 3.24
CA ASN A 83 -3.75 -14.60 3.48
C ASN A 83 -3.79 -15.99 4.13
N THR A 84 -2.65 -16.67 4.19
CA THR A 84 -2.50 -17.96 4.85
C THR A 84 -1.15 -18.02 5.59
N VAL A 85 -1.19 -18.45 6.85
CA VAL A 85 -0.01 -18.77 7.66
C VAL A 85 0.08 -20.26 7.85
N LYS A 86 1.20 -20.85 7.48
CA LYS A 86 1.57 -22.19 7.90
C LYS A 86 2.17 -22.10 9.30
N THR A 87 1.66 -22.88 10.23
CA THR A 87 2.20 -23.05 11.58
C THR A 87 2.57 -24.51 11.77
N ALA A 88 3.75 -24.79 12.30
CA ALA A 88 4.21 -26.16 12.54
C ALA A 88 4.86 -26.29 13.93
N CYS A 89 4.69 -27.48 14.51
CA CYS A 89 5.35 -27.92 15.73
C CYS A 89 6.23 -29.15 15.44
N ALA A 90 7.42 -29.18 16.02
CA ALA A 90 8.35 -30.29 15.87
C ALA A 90 8.09 -31.42 16.87
N ALA A 91 7.59 -31.10 18.09
CA ALA A 91 7.31 -32.07 19.13
C ALA A 91 6.10 -31.65 19.98
N PRO A 92 4.96 -32.39 19.91
CA PRO A 92 4.63 -33.43 18.96
C PRO A 92 4.54 -32.86 17.52
N ARG A 93 4.81 -33.71 16.53
CA ARG A 93 4.87 -33.25 15.13
C ARG A 93 3.45 -33.02 14.57
N TRP A 94 3.15 -31.76 14.23
CA TRP A 94 1.94 -31.36 13.53
C TRP A 94 2.16 -30.09 12.70
N GLN A 95 1.25 -29.83 11.78
CA GLN A 95 1.20 -28.57 11.02
C GLN A 95 -0.24 -28.16 10.75
N LEU A 96 -0.47 -26.85 10.70
CA LEU A 96 -1.75 -26.21 10.44
C LEU A 96 -1.59 -25.13 9.38
N TYR A 97 -2.65 -24.89 8.60
CA TYR A 97 -2.79 -23.73 7.73
C TYR A 97 -3.92 -22.85 8.26
N VAL A 98 -3.57 -21.68 8.71
CA VAL A 98 -4.48 -20.71 9.31
C VAL A 98 -4.83 -19.68 8.26
N ALA A 99 -6.12 -19.51 7.98
CA ALA A 99 -6.59 -18.47 7.08
C ALA A 99 -6.69 -17.15 7.83
N VAL A 100 -6.13 -16.08 7.25
CA VAL A 100 -6.09 -14.74 7.83
C VAL A 100 -6.67 -13.75 6.84
N SER A 101 -7.80 -13.13 7.18
CA SER A 101 -8.38 -12.03 6.43
C SER A 101 -7.92 -10.71 7.04
N ILE A 102 -7.22 -9.89 6.26
CA ILE A 102 -6.72 -8.58 6.67
C ILE A 102 -7.55 -7.52 5.95
N GLN A 103 -8.38 -6.79 6.66
CA GLN A 103 -9.04 -5.59 6.16
C GLN A 103 -8.17 -4.38 6.51
N ALA A 104 -7.85 -3.57 5.51
CA ALA A 104 -7.10 -2.34 5.71
C ALA A 104 -7.89 -1.18 5.10
N PHE A 105 -8.28 -0.24 5.93
CA PHE A 105 -9.14 0.87 5.54
C PHE A 105 -8.32 2.09 5.17
N LYS A 106 -8.62 2.66 4.01
CA LYS A 106 -7.99 3.88 3.50
C LYS A 106 -9.03 4.76 2.80
N GLU A 107 -8.76 6.06 2.74
CA GLU A 107 -9.52 6.97 1.90
C GLU A 107 -9.27 6.61 0.43
N VAL A 108 -10.35 6.40 -0.33
CA VAL A 108 -10.32 5.95 -1.72
C VAL A 108 -11.14 6.93 -2.56
N VAL A 109 -10.61 7.32 -3.71
CA VAL A 109 -11.31 8.22 -4.63
C VAL A 109 -12.48 7.51 -5.30
N ILE A 110 -13.65 8.11 -5.14
CA ILE A 110 -14.90 7.70 -5.76
C ILE A 110 -15.48 8.85 -6.59
N SER A 111 -16.44 8.55 -7.47
CA SER A 111 -17.24 9.57 -8.14
C SER A 111 -18.20 10.21 -7.16
N ALA A 112 -18.24 11.56 -7.09
CA ALA A 112 -19.19 12.30 -6.26
C ALA A 112 -20.62 12.27 -6.84
N GLY A 113 -20.71 12.15 -8.17
CA GLY A 113 -21.97 12.05 -8.93
C GLY A 113 -21.80 11.17 -10.16
N PRO A 114 -22.82 11.10 -11.04
CA PRO A 114 -22.70 10.44 -12.34
C PRO A 114 -21.64 11.14 -13.19
N LEU A 115 -20.76 10.36 -13.81
CA LEU A 115 -19.67 10.87 -14.67
C LEU A 115 -19.73 10.24 -16.06
N GLU A 116 -19.54 11.07 -17.08
CA GLU A 116 -19.62 10.67 -18.47
C GLU A 116 -18.28 10.17 -19.03
N ARG A 117 -18.36 9.28 -20.00
CA ARG A 117 -17.20 8.80 -20.76
C ARG A 117 -16.55 9.94 -21.54
N ASN A 118 -15.20 9.89 -21.67
CA ASN A 118 -14.38 10.84 -22.43
C ASN A 118 -14.41 12.29 -21.93
N LYS A 119 -15.00 12.54 -20.76
CA LYS A 119 -14.97 13.86 -20.12
C LYS A 119 -13.74 13.94 -19.21
N PRO A 120 -12.97 15.05 -19.27
CA PRO A 120 -11.86 15.26 -18.32
C PRO A 120 -12.37 15.38 -16.89
N LEU A 121 -11.77 14.62 -15.99
CA LEU A 121 -12.09 14.66 -14.56
C LEU A 121 -11.59 15.96 -13.92
N THR A 122 -12.42 16.50 -13.03
CA THR A 122 -12.08 17.62 -12.15
C THR A 122 -12.16 17.17 -10.69
N SER A 123 -11.41 17.83 -9.80
CA SER A 123 -11.41 17.45 -8.38
C SER A 123 -12.78 17.61 -7.71
N SER A 124 -13.62 18.52 -8.20
CA SER A 124 -14.99 18.73 -7.67
C SER A 124 -15.97 17.61 -8.00
N GLU A 125 -15.67 16.79 -9.01
CA GLU A 125 -16.46 15.63 -9.41
C GLU A 125 -16.07 14.35 -8.63
N LEU A 126 -15.07 14.45 -7.77
CA LEU A 126 -14.49 13.37 -7.01
C LEU A 126 -14.72 13.57 -5.52
N ALA A 127 -14.84 12.47 -4.79
CA ALA A 127 -14.93 12.45 -3.34
C ALA A 127 -14.02 11.36 -2.77
N LEU A 128 -13.68 11.48 -1.50
CA LEU A 128 -12.99 10.45 -0.75
C LEU A 128 -13.99 9.63 0.07
N ARG A 129 -13.78 8.32 0.13
CA ARG A 129 -14.54 7.41 0.99
C ARG A 129 -13.60 6.42 1.63
N ARG A 130 -13.73 6.23 2.94
CA ARG A 130 -13.00 5.19 3.67
C ARG A 130 -13.52 3.81 3.28
N MET A 131 -12.65 2.98 2.72
CA MET A 131 -12.98 1.65 2.18
C MET A 131 -11.89 0.64 2.53
N ASP A 132 -12.28 -0.64 2.64
CA ASP A 132 -11.33 -1.75 2.75
C ASP A 132 -10.63 -1.97 1.39
N ILE A 133 -9.35 -1.61 1.34
CA ILE A 133 -8.54 -1.74 0.11
C ILE A 133 -8.23 -3.21 -0.25
N GLY A 134 -8.34 -4.14 0.69
CA GLY A 134 -8.19 -5.58 0.44
C GLY A 134 -9.28 -6.15 -0.48
N SER A 135 -10.42 -5.45 -0.61
CA SER A 135 -11.50 -5.79 -1.54
C SER A 135 -11.30 -5.20 -2.95
N LEU A 136 -10.39 -4.22 -3.10
CA LEU A 136 -10.21 -3.44 -4.33
C LEU A 136 -9.15 -4.05 -5.26
N ARG A 137 -9.49 -5.18 -5.88
CA ARG A 137 -8.56 -5.96 -6.73
C ARG A 137 -8.03 -5.21 -7.96
N LEU A 138 -8.75 -4.21 -8.46
CA LEU A 138 -8.37 -3.43 -9.63
C LEU A 138 -7.56 -2.17 -9.30
N GLY A 139 -7.10 -2.06 -8.05
CA GLY A 139 -6.42 -0.86 -7.56
C GLY A 139 -7.37 0.31 -7.31
N TYR A 140 -6.82 1.39 -6.79
CA TYR A 140 -7.55 2.60 -6.42
C TYR A 140 -6.60 3.81 -6.47
N PHE A 141 -7.18 5.01 -6.41
CA PHE A 141 -6.49 6.27 -6.14
C PHE A 141 -6.87 6.75 -4.74
N ASP A 142 -5.95 7.40 -4.05
CA ASP A 142 -6.13 7.94 -2.69
C ASP A 142 -6.06 9.48 -2.65
N ASP A 143 -5.78 10.11 -3.79
CA ASP A 143 -5.76 11.57 -3.94
C ASP A 143 -6.50 11.98 -5.23
N PRO A 144 -7.60 12.76 -5.12
CA PRO A 144 -8.34 13.26 -6.28
C PRO A 144 -7.49 14.10 -7.26
N GLU A 145 -6.45 14.80 -6.76
CA GLU A 145 -5.59 15.63 -7.62
C GLU A 145 -4.77 14.80 -8.62
N GLN A 146 -4.50 13.53 -8.30
CA GLN A 146 -3.84 12.61 -9.23
C GLN A 146 -4.66 12.37 -10.51
N LEU A 147 -5.97 12.56 -10.43
CA LEU A 147 -6.91 12.28 -11.53
C LEU A 147 -7.30 13.51 -12.34
N ARG A 148 -6.80 14.70 -11.98
CA ARG A 148 -7.12 15.92 -12.71
C ARG A 148 -6.75 15.81 -14.20
N GLY A 149 -7.75 16.02 -15.06
CA GLY A 149 -7.60 15.95 -16.51
C GLY A 149 -7.59 14.54 -17.09
N TYR A 150 -7.63 13.50 -16.27
CA TYR A 150 -7.81 12.14 -16.77
C TYR A 150 -9.16 11.98 -17.43
N LEU A 151 -9.23 11.15 -18.46
CA LEU A 151 -10.45 10.84 -19.20
C LEU A 151 -11.01 9.50 -18.75
N LEU A 152 -12.31 9.45 -18.47
CA LEU A 152 -13.00 8.19 -18.19
C LEU A 152 -13.14 7.37 -19.48
N GLN A 153 -12.87 6.07 -19.41
CA GLN A 153 -13.06 5.13 -20.51
C GLN A 153 -14.50 4.57 -20.58
N ARG A 154 -15.28 4.76 -19.51
CA ARG A 154 -16.69 4.39 -19.41
C ARG A 154 -17.44 5.33 -18.46
N THR A 155 -18.76 5.39 -18.59
CA THR A 155 -19.63 6.12 -17.66
C THR A 155 -19.58 5.49 -16.26
N LEU A 156 -19.62 6.33 -15.21
CA LEU A 156 -19.70 5.92 -13.82
C LEU A 156 -20.97 6.44 -13.15
N GLN A 157 -21.51 5.65 -12.24
CA GLN A 157 -22.56 6.07 -11.33
C GLN A 157 -21.94 6.72 -10.08
N SER A 158 -22.75 7.51 -9.37
CA SER A 158 -22.32 8.10 -8.08
C SER A 158 -21.82 7.03 -7.11
N GLY A 159 -20.74 7.32 -6.41
CA GLY A 159 -20.15 6.45 -5.39
C GLY A 159 -19.32 5.28 -5.91
N GLN A 160 -19.12 5.16 -7.22
CA GLN A 160 -18.24 4.12 -7.77
C GLN A 160 -16.77 4.48 -7.61
N VAL A 161 -15.95 3.47 -7.24
CA VAL A 161 -14.49 3.61 -7.12
C VAL A 161 -13.87 3.88 -8.48
N ILE A 162 -12.98 4.87 -8.54
CA ILE A 162 -12.18 5.15 -9.72
C ILE A 162 -10.92 4.31 -9.67
N THR A 163 -10.78 3.41 -10.64
CA THR A 163 -9.63 2.49 -10.74
C THR A 163 -8.73 2.86 -11.90
N PRO A 164 -7.44 2.46 -11.90
CA PRO A 164 -6.52 2.68 -13.02
C PRO A 164 -7.03 2.13 -14.37
N TYR A 165 -7.88 1.10 -14.35
CA TYR A 165 -8.40 0.46 -15.57
C TYR A 165 -9.49 1.25 -16.29
N ILE A 166 -10.15 2.19 -15.61
CA ILE A 166 -11.27 2.94 -16.19
C ILE A 166 -10.91 4.38 -16.54
N VAL A 167 -9.67 4.78 -16.31
CA VAL A 167 -9.16 6.12 -16.63
C VAL A 167 -8.01 6.04 -17.63
N LYS A 168 -7.87 7.10 -18.42
CA LYS A 168 -6.75 7.32 -19.34
C LYS A 168 -6.08 8.64 -18.97
N ALA A 169 -4.76 8.63 -18.81
CA ALA A 169 -4.01 9.85 -18.55
C ALA A 169 -4.19 10.87 -19.69
N PRO A 170 -4.22 12.16 -19.37
CA PRO A 170 -4.30 13.20 -20.40
C PRO A 170 -3.05 13.14 -21.28
N SER A 171 -3.24 13.33 -22.60
CA SER A 171 -2.10 13.51 -23.50
C SER A 171 -1.39 14.81 -23.19
N LEU A 172 -0.11 14.76 -22.94
CA LEU A 172 0.74 15.94 -22.72
C LEU A 172 1.35 16.46 -24.02
N ILE A 173 1.35 15.62 -25.06
CA ILE A 173 1.84 15.92 -26.40
C ILE A 173 0.92 15.23 -27.37
N SER A 174 0.46 15.95 -28.41
CA SER A 174 -0.29 15.40 -29.54
C SER A 174 0.61 15.28 -30.75
N ARG A 175 0.29 14.35 -31.65
CA ARG A 175 0.97 14.25 -32.94
C ARG A 175 0.87 15.57 -33.70
N GLY A 176 2.02 16.05 -34.23
CA GLY A 176 2.13 17.32 -34.90
C GLY A 176 2.50 18.49 -33.97
N ASP A 177 2.47 18.30 -32.66
CA ASP A 177 2.87 19.35 -31.70
C ASP A 177 4.38 19.62 -31.84
N TRP A 178 4.69 20.89 -31.73
CA TRP A 178 6.06 21.32 -31.55
C TRP A 178 6.44 21.20 -30.09
N VAL A 179 7.55 20.52 -29.84
CA VAL A 179 8.01 20.18 -28.50
C VAL A 179 9.44 20.64 -28.26
N THR A 180 9.73 20.98 -27.02
CA THR A 180 11.10 21.25 -26.57
C THR A 180 11.78 19.93 -26.22
N ILE A 181 12.84 19.59 -26.96
CA ILE A 181 13.70 18.44 -26.70
C ILE A 181 14.79 18.86 -25.71
N ARG A 182 14.83 18.26 -24.55
CA ARG A 182 15.90 18.44 -23.55
C ARG A 182 16.89 17.31 -23.65
N SER A 183 18.17 17.64 -23.81
CA SER A 183 19.29 16.69 -23.79
C SER A 183 20.44 17.27 -22.94
N GLY A 184 21.40 16.45 -22.57
CA GLY A 184 22.56 16.92 -21.84
C GLY A 184 23.01 15.98 -20.71
N SER A 185 24.19 16.24 -20.12
CA SER A 185 24.73 15.47 -18.98
C SER A 185 25.52 16.40 -18.06
N GLN A 186 25.61 16.00 -16.76
CA GLN A 186 26.51 16.65 -15.77
C GLN A 186 26.39 18.20 -15.68
N GLY A 187 25.12 18.69 -15.60
CA GLY A 187 24.86 20.12 -15.40
C GLY A 187 24.70 20.94 -16.68
N LEU A 188 25.08 20.41 -17.85
CA LEU A 188 24.80 21.05 -19.15
C LEU A 188 23.46 20.55 -19.69
N VAL A 189 22.51 21.45 -19.89
CA VAL A 189 21.22 21.19 -20.56
C VAL A 189 21.21 21.89 -21.91
N VAL A 190 21.07 21.11 -22.98
CA VAL A 190 20.89 21.62 -24.35
C VAL A 190 19.42 21.43 -24.71
N THR A 191 18.83 22.43 -25.33
CA THR A 191 17.45 22.36 -25.84
C THR A 191 17.43 22.54 -27.35
N SER A 192 16.54 21.81 -28.00
CA SER A 192 16.22 21.96 -29.45
C SER A 192 14.71 21.80 -29.63
N THR A 193 14.21 22.20 -30.78
CA THR A 193 12.78 22.04 -31.13
C THR A 193 12.60 20.81 -32.01
N GLY A 194 11.53 20.08 -31.81
CA GLY A 194 11.12 18.94 -32.64
C GLY A 194 9.61 18.91 -32.81
N GLU A 195 9.18 18.15 -33.83
CA GLU A 195 7.78 17.84 -34.08
C GLU A 195 7.46 16.42 -33.61
N ALA A 196 6.40 16.26 -32.81
CA ALA A 196 5.95 14.97 -32.31
C ALA A 196 5.27 14.15 -33.43
N LEU A 197 5.75 12.93 -33.67
CA LEU A 197 5.18 12.03 -34.67
C LEU A 197 4.08 11.10 -34.09
N LYS A 198 3.85 11.16 -32.75
CA LYS A 198 2.86 10.36 -32.03
C LYS A 198 2.41 11.11 -30.77
N ASP A 199 1.16 10.86 -30.35
CA ASP A 199 0.67 11.30 -29.02
C ASP A 199 1.49 10.67 -27.90
N GLY A 200 1.63 11.40 -26.78
CA GLY A 200 2.33 10.89 -25.60
C GLY A 200 1.80 11.41 -24.29
N VAL A 201 1.71 10.53 -23.30
CA VAL A 201 1.45 10.84 -21.91
C VAL A 201 2.77 10.90 -21.12
N LEU A 202 2.75 11.39 -19.89
CA LEU A 202 3.94 11.42 -19.03
C LEU A 202 4.61 10.04 -18.99
N GLY A 203 5.90 9.98 -19.27
CA GLY A 203 6.70 8.76 -19.24
C GLY A 203 6.70 7.95 -20.53
N ASP A 204 5.90 8.30 -21.51
CA ASP A 204 5.97 7.64 -22.81
C ASP A 204 7.25 8.00 -23.58
N GLN A 205 7.80 7.04 -24.29
CA GLN A 205 8.84 7.28 -25.29
C GLN A 205 8.20 7.43 -26.67
N ILE A 206 8.26 8.64 -27.23
CA ILE A 206 7.67 8.97 -28.53
C ILE A 206 8.73 9.29 -29.57
N PRO A 207 8.47 8.97 -30.87
CA PRO A 207 9.30 9.43 -31.97
C PRO A 207 9.02 10.91 -32.26
N LEU A 208 10.07 11.68 -32.53
CA LEU A 208 10.00 13.08 -32.92
C LEU A 208 10.95 13.35 -34.09
N LYS A 209 10.59 14.31 -34.91
CA LYS A 209 11.47 14.87 -35.93
C LYS A 209 12.19 16.08 -35.32
N ASN A 210 13.51 16.04 -35.15
CA ASN A 210 14.28 17.18 -34.69
C ASN A 210 14.41 18.18 -35.86
N LEU A 211 13.91 19.39 -35.67
CA LEU A 211 13.87 20.42 -36.72
C LEU A 211 15.25 21.01 -37.04
N SER A 212 16.23 20.92 -36.12
CA SER A 212 17.57 21.44 -36.33
C SER A 212 18.46 20.50 -37.14
N SER A 213 18.25 19.19 -37.06
CA SER A 213 19.07 18.17 -37.73
C SER A 213 18.31 17.36 -38.78
N ASP A 214 17.01 17.61 -38.90
CA ASP A 214 16.08 16.87 -39.81
C ASP A 214 16.04 15.34 -39.55
N THR A 215 16.51 14.90 -38.37
CA THR A 215 16.60 13.48 -38.01
C THR A 215 15.44 13.07 -37.11
N THR A 216 15.01 11.81 -37.20
CA THR A 216 14.03 11.24 -36.28
C THR A 216 14.76 10.66 -35.07
N ILE A 217 14.37 11.12 -33.89
CA ILE A 217 14.87 10.64 -32.60
C ILE A 217 13.73 10.11 -31.72
N ARG A 218 14.06 9.37 -30.66
CA ARG A 218 13.11 8.98 -29.62
C ARG A 218 13.43 9.71 -28.33
N ALA A 219 12.40 10.28 -27.68
CA ALA A 219 12.56 10.94 -26.41
C ALA A 219 11.36 10.69 -25.49
N TRP A 220 11.58 10.86 -24.20
CA TRP A 220 10.61 10.60 -23.14
C TRP A 220 9.80 11.86 -22.83
N VAL A 221 8.49 11.74 -22.77
CA VAL A 221 7.58 12.83 -22.37
C VAL A 221 7.78 13.10 -20.88
N ILE A 222 8.16 14.32 -20.52
CA ILE A 222 8.42 14.73 -19.13
C ILE A 222 7.49 15.83 -18.65
N ALA A 223 6.86 16.59 -19.53
CA ALA A 223 5.87 17.62 -19.25
C ALA A 223 5.09 17.96 -20.52
N LYS A 224 4.06 18.80 -20.38
CA LYS A 224 3.30 19.33 -21.54
C LYS A 224 4.25 20.04 -22.51
N GLY A 225 4.32 19.57 -23.74
CA GLY A 225 5.18 20.12 -24.79
C GLY A 225 6.69 19.94 -24.56
N VAL A 226 7.12 19.11 -23.60
CA VAL A 226 8.53 18.89 -23.26
C VAL A 226 8.88 17.40 -23.22
N VAL A 227 9.96 17.07 -23.90
CA VAL A 227 10.53 15.72 -23.93
C VAL A 227 11.99 15.72 -23.48
N SER A 228 12.49 14.59 -23.01
CA SER A 228 13.90 14.38 -22.65
C SER A 228 14.47 13.15 -23.33
N THR A 229 15.73 13.23 -23.75
CA THR A 229 16.47 12.08 -24.25
C THR A 229 16.87 11.10 -23.13
N LYS A 230 16.67 11.48 -21.86
CA LYS A 230 17.01 10.69 -20.68
C LYS A 230 15.77 10.20 -19.94
N ARG A 231 15.71 8.90 -19.66
CA ARG A 231 14.65 8.29 -18.86
C ARG A 231 14.67 8.74 -17.39
N SER A 232 15.84 9.07 -16.85
CA SER A 232 15.98 9.58 -15.47
C SER A 232 15.17 10.83 -15.20
N ASP A 233 14.96 11.69 -16.21
CA ASP A 233 14.20 12.91 -16.07
C ASP A 233 12.70 12.64 -15.85
N VAL A 234 12.17 11.52 -16.34
CA VAL A 234 10.81 11.05 -16.05
C VAL A 234 10.67 10.73 -14.58
N GLN A 235 11.62 9.97 -14.01
CA GLN A 235 11.59 9.59 -12.59
C GLN A 235 11.69 10.82 -11.68
N ALA A 236 12.50 11.81 -12.06
CA ALA A 236 12.59 13.07 -11.34
C ALA A 236 11.27 13.86 -11.34
N GLN A 237 10.48 13.81 -12.41
CA GLN A 237 9.17 14.45 -12.47
C GLN A 237 8.11 13.70 -11.64
N ILE A 238 8.08 12.39 -11.72
CA ILE A 238 7.19 11.54 -10.91
C ILE A 238 7.51 11.73 -9.43
N GLY A 239 8.79 11.73 -9.06
CA GLY A 239 9.24 11.95 -7.68
C GLY A 239 8.86 13.34 -7.12
N ARG A 240 8.89 14.38 -7.94
CA ARG A 240 8.43 15.73 -7.54
C ARG A 240 6.92 15.78 -7.31
N GLY A 241 6.14 15.06 -8.11
CA GLY A 241 4.69 14.92 -7.91
C GLY A 241 4.37 14.24 -6.57
N LEU A 242 5.08 13.17 -6.24
CA LEU A 242 4.91 12.44 -4.99
C LEU A 242 5.39 13.23 -3.76
N GLN A 243 6.48 14.01 -3.87
CA GLN A 243 6.98 14.86 -2.77
C GLN A 243 6.08 16.06 -2.47
N GLY A 244 5.34 16.55 -3.44
CA GLY A 244 4.31 17.57 -3.23
C GLY A 244 3.18 17.09 -2.32
N THR A 245 2.90 15.80 -2.33
CA THR A 245 1.83 15.17 -1.53
C THR A 245 2.30 14.87 -0.09
N VAL A 246 3.58 14.51 0.11
CA VAL A 246 4.13 14.17 1.44
C VAL A 246 4.38 15.41 2.32
N LYS A 247 4.63 16.58 1.75
CA LYS A 247 4.90 17.81 2.53
C LYS A 247 3.66 18.46 3.15
N ARG A 248 2.44 18.05 2.83
CA ARG A 248 1.21 18.63 3.40
C ARG A 248 0.70 17.96 4.67
N ASN A 249 1.27 16.83 5.09
CA ASN A 249 0.82 16.10 6.29
C ASN A 249 1.64 16.36 7.56
N ASN A 250 2.53 17.38 7.58
CA ASN A 250 3.24 17.82 8.79
C ASN A 250 2.93 19.30 9.07
N LYS A 251 1.71 19.56 9.52
CA LYS A 251 1.38 20.73 10.36
C LYS A 251 0.21 20.41 11.28
#